data_a32b2ed12d9f4ad319d86f7a4eb3a734
#
_entry.id   a32b2ed12d9f4ad319d86f7a4eb3a734
#
_cell.length_a   1.000
_cell.length_b   1.000
_cell.length_c   1.000
_cell.angle_alpha   90.00
_cell.angle_beta   90.00
_cell.angle_gamma   90.00
#
_symmetry.space_group_name_H-M   'P 1'
#
loop_
_entity.id
_entity.type
_entity.pdbx_description
1 polymer ?
#
loop_
_entity_poly.entity_id
_entity_poly.type
_entity_poly.pdbx_seq_one_letter_code
_entity_poly.pdbx_strand_id
1 'polypeptide(L)'
;MPRRTARTDMLRQAIAREAARLMIEHGHEDYGAAKRKAAERFGVTDLAVLPKNTEIEEALAEHQRLFQPAVHASELSAMRSCAIDAMRLLAEFEPRLVGPLLSGTAMAHNDITLHLFADTPESVAVRLMDRGIRHEVAERRFRVQRDEFEAYPAVRFAAGGHEVDATIFPRDGIRQAPPGPVDGRPMR
;
A
#
# COMPACT_ATOMS: atom_id res chain seq x y z
N MET A 1 28.78 23.17 -13.49
CA MET A 1 27.56 22.97 -12.66
C MET A 1 27.20 21.53 -12.32
N PRO A 2 27.97 20.43 -12.62
CA PRO A 2 27.58 19.04 -12.29
C PRO A 2 27.71 18.65 -10.81
N ARG A 3 28.57 19.30 -10.03
CA ARG A 3 28.80 18.91 -8.61
C ARG A 3 27.63 19.23 -7.66
N ARG A 4 26.83 20.26 -7.92
CA ARG A 4 25.69 20.64 -7.08
C ARG A 4 24.51 19.66 -7.25
N THR A 5 24.26 19.22 -8.46
CA THR A 5 23.22 18.24 -8.79
C THR A 5 23.54 16.89 -8.16
N ALA A 6 24.77 16.41 -8.30
CA ALA A 6 25.20 15.14 -7.70
C ALA A 6 25.07 15.13 -6.16
N ARG A 7 25.40 16.25 -5.48
CA ARG A 7 25.24 16.35 -4.03
C ARG A 7 23.76 16.33 -3.60
N THR A 8 22.90 16.99 -4.39
CA THR A 8 21.44 16.97 -4.13
C THR A 8 20.85 15.59 -4.35
N ASP A 9 21.31 14.86 -5.38
CA ASP A 9 20.86 13.51 -5.66
C ASP A 9 21.31 12.52 -4.57
N MET A 10 22.56 12.63 -4.11
CA MET A 10 23.04 11.82 -2.97
C MET A 10 22.23 12.07 -1.70
N LEU A 11 21.90 13.33 -1.41
CA LEU A 11 21.09 13.69 -0.26
C LEU A 11 19.68 13.15 -0.39
N ARG A 12 19.06 13.24 -1.57
CA ARG A 12 17.74 12.68 -1.86
C ARG A 12 17.72 11.16 -1.64
N GLN A 13 18.73 10.45 -2.13
CA GLN A 13 18.87 9.02 -1.91
C GLN A 13 19.06 8.66 -0.43
N ALA A 14 19.83 9.46 0.32
CA ALA A 14 20.00 9.24 1.75
C ALA A 14 18.68 9.43 2.52
N ILE A 15 17.88 10.44 2.15
CA ILE A 15 16.54 10.65 2.72
C ILE A 15 15.61 9.49 2.33
N ALA A 16 15.67 8.98 1.10
CA ALA A 16 14.86 7.84 0.67
C ALA A 16 15.15 6.58 1.49
N ARG A 17 16.44 6.27 1.71
CA ARG A 17 16.85 5.12 2.53
C ARG A 17 16.43 5.26 3.99
N GLU A 18 16.56 6.46 4.55
CA GLU A 18 16.14 6.72 5.92
C GLU A 18 14.60 6.65 6.06
N ALA A 19 13.85 7.15 5.08
CA ALA A 19 12.40 7.02 5.05
C ALA A 19 11.97 5.55 4.98
N ALA A 20 12.61 4.76 4.12
CA ALA A 20 12.38 3.31 4.02
C ALA A 20 12.67 2.60 5.35
N ARG A 21 13.79 2.94 6.02
CA ARG A 21 14.11 2.40 7.35
C ARG A 21 13.05 2.74 8.39
N LEU A 22 12.59 3.99 8.42
CA LEU A 22 11.52 4.42 9.33
C LEU A 22 10.19 3.69 9.07
N MET A 23 9.86 3.43 7.81
CA MET A 23 8.68 2.64 7.45
C MET A 23 8.78 1.21 7.98
N ILE A 24 9.96 0.56 7.84
CA ILE A 24 10.20 -0.79 8.34
C ILE A 24 10.14 -0.86 9.87
N GLU A 25 10.83 0.05 10.56
CA GLU A 25 10.96 0.00 12.03
C GLU A 25 9.67 0.38 12.77
N HIS A 26 8.85 1.25 12.19
CA HIS A 26 7.68 1.80 12.87
C HIS A 26 6.35 1.39 12.23
N GLY A 27 6.37 0.57 11.17
CA GLY A 27 5.15 0.15 10.47
C GLY A 27 4.40 1.30 9.77
N HIS A 28 5.11 2.37 9.41
CA HIS A 28 4.46 3.51 8.75
C HIS A 28 4.13 3.21 7.30
N GLU A 29 2.85 3.32 6.94
CA GLU A 29 2.39 3.22 5.54
C GLU A 29 2.36 4.58 4.82
N ASP A 30 2.44 5.69 5.57
CA ASP A 30 2.43 7.05 5.01
C ASP A 30 3.83 7.48 4.55
N TYR A 31 4.07 7.40 3.24
CA TYR A 31 5.27 7.92 2.58
C TYR A 31 5.53 9.39 2.88
N GLY A 32 4.47 10.20 3.00
CA GLY A 32 4.57 11.62 3.29
C GLY A 32 5.14 11.88 4.68
N ALA A 33 4.64 11.17 5.69
CA ALA A 33 5.14 11.25 7.05
C ALA A 33 6.59 10.74 7.16
N ALA A 34 6.86 9.57 6.54
CA ALA A 34 8.20 8.98 6.55
C ALA A 34 9.25 9.89 5.94
N LYS A 35 8.98 10.48 4.75
CA LYS A 35 9.94 11.38 4.09
C LYS A 35 10.16 12.70 4.85
N ARG A 36 9.11 13.28 5.48
CA ARG A 36 9.26 14.49 6.32
C ARG A 36 10.15 14.19 7.52
N LYS A 37 9.88 13.11 8.25
CA LYS A 37 10.66 12.69 9.41
C LYS A 37 12.11 12.34 9.05
N ALA A 38 12.33 11.71 7.89
CA ALA A 38 13.66 11.48 7.36
C ALA A 38 14.39 12.79 7.04
N ALA A 39 13.74 13.72 6.34
CA ALA A 39 14.32 15.02 5.98
C ALA A 39 14.74 15.84 7.21
N GLU A 40 13.93 15.83 8.27
CA GLU A 40 14.25 16.50 9.55
C GLU A 40 15.57 15.98 10.15
N ARG A 41 15.85 14.67 10.06
CA ARG A 41 17.11 14.08 10.55
C ARG A 41 18.33 14.55 9.78
N PHE A 42 18.16 14.92 8.49
CA PHE A 42 19.23 15.48 7.66
C PHE A 42 19.24 17.01 7.67
N GLY A 43 18.39 17.67 8.47
CA GLY A 43 18.29 19.13 8.53
C GLY A 43 17.80 19.76 7.22
N VAL A 44 17.02 19.01 6.42
CA VAL A 44 16.50 19.47 5.12
C VAL A 44 15.10 20.03 5.30
N THR A 45 14.95 21.31 4.96
CA THR A 45 13.67 22.04 4.97
C THR A 45 13.11 22.28 3.56
N ASP A 46 13.96 22.11 2.53
CA ASP A 46 13.57 22.33 1.14
C ASP A 46 12.81 21.12 0.60
N LEU A 47 11.50 21.31 0.33
CA LEU A 47 10.63 20.27 -0.22
C LEU A 47 11.05 19.78 -1.61
N ALA A 48 11.81 20.58 -2.38
CA ALA A 48 12.30 20.18 -3.70
C ALA A 48 13.38 19.07 -3.63
N VAL A 49 14.00 18.89 -2.47
CA VAL A 49 15.01 17.85 -2.23
C VAL A 49 14.37 16.53 -1.78
N LEU A 50 13.10 16.54 -1.40
CA LEU A 50 12.42 15.33 -0.92
C LEU A 50 12.36 14.25 -2.02
N PRO A 51 12.56 12.96 -1.65
CA PRO A 51 12.43 11.85 -2.59
C PRO A 51 10.98 11.68 -3.05
N LYS A 52 10.82 11.13 -4.25
CA LYS A 52 9.54 10.61 -4.71
C LYS A 52 9.19 9.33 -3.94
N ASN A 53 7.91 8.98 -3.92
CA ASN A 53 7.49 7.73 -3.27
C ASN A 53 8.10 6.50 -3.96
N THR A 54 8.30 6.56 -5.28
CA THR A 54 9.01 5.51 -6.05
C THR A 54 10.44 5.28 -5.56
N GLU A 55 11.18 6.35 -5.24
CA GLU A 55 12.55 6.24 -4.73
C GLU A 55 12.59 5.63 -3.32
N ILE A 56 11.56 5.87 -2.51
CA ILE A 56 11.43 5.25 -1.18
C ILE A 56 11.07 3.77 -1.34
N GLU A 57 10.17 3.43 -2.25
CA GLU A 57 9.78 2.04 -2.56
C GLU A 57 10.98 1.22 -3.05
N GLU A 58 11.80 1.78 -3.94
CA GLU A 58 13.06 1.17 -4.39
C GLU A 58 14.02 0.93 -3.23
N ALA A 59 14.20 1.92 -2.35
CA ALA A 59 15.05 1.80 -1.16
C ALA A 59 14.52 0.75 -0.17
N LEU A 60 13.20 0.63 -0.04
CA LEU A 60 12.53 -0.36 0.81
C LEU A 60 12.76 -1.77 0.27
N ALA A 61 12.55 -1.97 -1.03
CA ALA A 61 12.81 -3.24 -1.70
C ALA A 61 14.30 -3.65 -1.61
N GLU A 62 15.23 -2.69 -1.77
CA GLU A 62 16.66 -2.94 -1.61
C GLU A 62 17.00 -3.37 -0.17
N HIS A 63 16.46 -2.67 0.83
CA HIS A 63 16.68 -3.00 2.23
C HIS A 63 16.21 -4.42 2.56
N GLN A 64 14.99 -4.78 2.16
CA GLN A 64 14.41 -6.10 2.40
C GLN A 64 15.25 -7.22 1.75
N ARG A 65 15.72 -6.99 0.50
CA ARG A 65 16.57 -7.94 -0.23
C ARG A 65 17.92 -8.16 0.45
N LEU A 66 18.50 -7.13 1.06
CA LEU A 66 19.84 -7.19 1.63
C LEU A 66 19.86 -7.75 3.05
N PHE A 67 18.87 -7.44 3.88
CA PHE A 67 18.96 -7.71 5.32
C PHE A 67 18.21 -8.95 5.80
N GLN A 68 17.11 -9.36 5.13
CA GLN A 68 16.32 -10.53 5.54
C GLN A 68 15.65 -11.25 4.36
N PRO A 69 16.38 -11.68 3.33
CA PRO A 69 15.76 -12.16 2.10
C PRO A 69 14.91 -13.41 2.27
N ALA A 70 15.34 -14.36 3.08
CA ALA A 70 14.61 -15.63 3.28
C ALA A 70 13.35 -15.45 4.11
N VAL A 71 13.42 -14.69 5.21
CA VAL A 71 12.27 -14.39 6.07
C VAL A 71 11.23 -13.61 5.31
N HIS A 72 11.65 -12.55 4.63
CA HIS A 72 10.76 -11.73 3.82
C HIS A 72 10.07 -12.53 2.69
N ALA A 73 10.80 -13.38 1.97
CA ALA A 73 10.22 -14.23 0.94
C ALA A 73 9.18 -15.21 1.49
N SER A 74 9.43 -15.78 2.67
CA SER A 74 8.48 -16.68 3.36
C SER A 74 7.22 -15.94 3.78
N GLU A 75 7.35 -14.74 4.37
CA GLU A 75 6.22 -13.89 4.77
C GLU A 75 5.37 -13.47 3.57
N LEU A 76 6.00 -12.98 2.50
CA LEU A 76 5.29 -12.65 1.26
C LEU A 76 4.54 -13.85 0.68
N SER A 77 5.14 -15.04 0.73
CA SER A 77 4.51 -16.27 0.23
C SER A 77 3.26 -16.62 1.06
N ALA A 78 3.34 -16.54 2.38
CA ALA A 78 2.22 -16.79 3.27
C ALA A 78 1.08 -15.75 3.04
N MET A 79 1.41 -14.47 3.00
CA MET A 79 0.44 -13.41 2.73
C MET A 79 -0.23 -13.57 1.35
N ARG A 80 0.53 -13.92 0.33
CA ARG A 80 -0.02 -14.18 -1.02
C ARG A 80 -0.97 -15.36 -1.06
N SER A 81 -0.68 -16.43 -0.32
CA SER A 81 -1.59 -17.55 -0.17
C SER A 81 -2.91 -17.10 0.46
N CYS A 82 -2.85 -16.34 1.56
CA CYS A 82 -4.04 -15.79 2.20
C CYS A 82 -4.81 -14.82 1.28
N ALA A 83 -4.10 -13.99 0.51
CA ALA A 83 -4.72 -13.10 -0.48
C ALA A 83 -5.49 -13.90 -1.55
N ILE A 84 -4.91 -14.97 -2.07
CA ILE A 84 -5.57 -15.84 -3.06
C ILE A 84 -6.84 -16.46 -2.47
N ASP A 85 -6.80 -16.94 -1.23
CA ASP A 85 -7.97 -17.52 -0.60
C ASP A 85 -9.07 -16.49 -0.34
N ALA A 86 -8.71 -15.26 0.10
CA ALA A 86 -9.64 -14.17 0.23
C ALA A 86 -10.24 -13.75 -1.14
N MET A 87 -9.43 -13.71 -2.19
CA MET A 87 -9.90 -13.41 -3.55
C MET A 87 -10.84 -14.49 -4.09
N ARG A 88 -10.58 -15.77 -3.81
CA ARG A 88 -11.48 -16.87 -4.16
C ARG A 88 -12.82 -16.79 -3.43
N LEU A 89 -12.78 -16.46 -2.15
CA LEU A 89 -13.99 -16.26 -1.33
C LEU A 89 -14.89 -15.16 -1.92
N LEU A 90 -14.27 -14.09 -2.41
CA LEU A 90 -14.93 -12.89 -2.92
C LEU A 90 -14.94 -12.83 -4.46
N ALA A 91 -14.78 -13.96 -5.15
CA ALA A 91 -14.60 -14.01 -6.62
C ALA A 91 -15.74 -13.35 -7.41
N GLU A 92 -16.97 -13.36 -6.90
CA GLU A 92 -18.13 -12.73 -7.52
C GLU A 92 -18.03 -11.19 -7.61
N PHE A 93 -17.15 -10.57 -6.80
CA PHE A 93 -16.89 -9.14 -6.76
C PHE A 93 -15.61 -8.74 -7.52
N GLU A 94 -15.10 -9.59 -8.41
CA GLU A 94 -13.94 -9.34 -9.26
C GLU A 94 -12.70 -8.78 -8.50
N PRO A 95 -12.24 -9.47 -7.44
CA PRO A 95 -11.21 -8.95 -6.55
C PRO A 95 -9.89 -8.69 -7.29
N ARG A 96 -9.25 -7.57 -6.95
CA ARG A 96 -7.93 -7.17 -7.44
C ARG A 96 -7.00 -6.97 -6.26
N LEU A 97 -5.87 -7.68 -6.23
CA LEU A 97 -4.81 -7.42 -5.27
C LEU A 97 -4.09 -6.12 -5.65
N VAL A 98 -3.89 -5.24 -4.68
CA VAL A 98 -3.19 -3.96 -4.85
C VAL A 98 -2.20 -3.72 -3.69
N GLY A 99 -1.43 -2.64 -3.79
CA GLY A 99 -0.55 -2.19 -2.71
C GLY A 99 0.74 -3.02 -2.51
N PRO A 100 1.35 -2.96 -1.31
CA PRO A 100 2.68 -3.49 -1.05
C PRO A 100 2.83 -4.99 -1.32
N LEU A 101 1.77 -5.79 -1.09
CA LEU A 101 1.83 -7.23 -1.34
C LEU A 101 1.95 -7.54 -2.83
N LEU A 102 1.29 -6.76 -3.69
CA LEU A 102 1.42 -6.89 -5.14
C LEU A 102 2.81 -6.48 -5.61
N SER A 103 3.35 -5.35 -5.11
CA SER A 103 4.70 -4.88 -5.46
C SER A 103 5.82 -5.72 -4.85
N GLY A 104 5.52 -6.53 -3.84
CA GLY A 104 6.50 -7.38 -3.17
C GLY A 104 7.27 -6.68 -2.04
N THR A 105 6.82 -5.53 -1.59
CA THR A 105 7.41 -4.73 -0.51
C THR A 105 6.63 -4.86 0.82
N ALA A 106 5.57 -5.68 0.86
CA ALA A 106 4.79 -5.89 2.06
C ALA A 106 5.64 -6.45 3.20
N MET A 107 5.36 -5.98 4.40
CA MET A 107 5.92 -6.45 5.67
C MET A 107 4.85 -7.22 6.45
N ALA A 108 5.26 -8.01 7.43
CA ALA A 108 4.36 -8.87 8.21
C ALA A 108 3.18 -8.11 8.87
N HIS A 109 3.33 -6.82 9.14
CA HIS A 109 2.31 -5.97 9.74
C HIS A 109 1.40 -5.26 8.71
N ASN A 110 1.68 -5.40 7.40
CA ASN A 110 0.82 -4.78 6.40
C ASN A 110 -0.47 -5.58 6.21
N ASP A 111 -1.56 -4.86 5.99
CA ASP A 111 -2.82 -5.46 5.59
C ASP A 111 -2.74 -5.96 4.13
N ILE A 112 -3.47 -7.01 3.82
CA ILE A 112 -3.71 -7.47 2.45
C ILE A 112 -4.76 -6.53 1.85
N THR A 113 -4.37 -5.71 0.88
CA THR A 113 -5.28 -4.72 0.29
C THR A 113 -5.91 -5.27 -0.98
N LEU A 114 -7.24 -5.30 -1.00
CA LEU A 114 -8.04 -5.71 -2.14
C LEU A 114 -8.92 -4.55 -2.64
N HIS A 115 -9.13 -4.50 -3.94
CA HIS A 115 -10.21 -3.75 -4.56
C HIS A 115 -11.29 -4.72 -5.02
N LEU A 116 -12.54 -4.44 -4.67
CA LEU A 116 -13.71 -5.20 -5.05
C LEU A 116 -14.64 -4.32 -5.88
N PHE A 117 -15.47 -4.92 -6.72
CA PHE A 117 -16.43 -4.23 -7.57
C PHE A 117 -17.81 -4.82 -7.37
N ALA A 118 -18.73 -4.02 -6.84
CA ALA A 118 -20.07 -4.46 -6.50
C ALA A 118 -21.12 -3.39 -6.83
N ASP A 119 -22.35 -3.82 -7.08
CA ASP A 119 -23.48 -2.90 -7.29
C ASP A 119 -23.86 -2.23 -5.96
N THR A 120 -23.75 -2.96 -4.86
CA THR A 120 -23.99 -2.46 -3.51
C THR A 120 -22.90 -2.96 -2.55
N PRO A 121 -22.37 -2.11 -1.66
CA PRO A 121 -21.36 -2.52 -0.68
C PRO A 121 -21.87 -3.60 0.28
N GLU A 122 -23.15 -3.58 0.60
CA GLU A 122 -23.82 -4.52 1.50
C GLU A 122 -23.72 -5.97 0.99
N SER A 123 -23.68 -6.18 -0.32
CA SER A 123 -23.56 -7.52 -0.90
C SER A 123 -22.27 -8.22 -0.47
N VAL A 124 -21.18 -7.48 -0.31
CA VAL A 124 -19.90 -8.00 0.19
C VAL A 124 -20.01 -8.40 1.66
N ALA A 125 -20.64 -7.55 2.48
CA ALA A 125 -20.86 -7.84 3.89
C ALA A 125 -21.75 -9.09 4.07
N VAL A 126 -22.84 -9.21 3.32
CA VAL A 126 -23.71 -10.40 3.30
C VAL A 126 -22.92 -11.64 2.94
N ARG A 127 -22.08 -11.57 1.90
CA ARG A 127 -21.24 -12.69 1.51
C ARG A 127 -20.31 -13.17 2.62
N LEU A 128 -19.69 -12.27 3.36
CA LEU A 128 -18.84 -12.61 4.50
C LEU A 128 -19.66 -13.22 5.65
N MET A 129 -20.84 -12.67 5.93
CA MET A 129 -21.77 -13.19 6.93
C MET A 129 -22.21 -14.63 6.58
N ASP A 130 -22.58 -14.89 5.35
CA ASP A 130 -22.99 -16.23 4.88
C ASP A 130 -21.88 -17.28 5.03
N ARG A 131 -20.64 -16.85 5.06
CA ARG A 131 -19.47 -17.70 5.31
C ARG A 131 -19.03 -17.72 6.77
N GLY A 132 -19.78 -17.06 7.67
CA GLY A 132 -19.46 -16.99 9.09
C GLY A 132 -18.20 -16.17 9.40
N ILE A 133 -17.79 -15.29 8.48
CA ILE A 133 -16.58 -14.47 8.64
C ILE A 133 -16.97 -13.15 9.34
N ARG A 134 -16.34 -12.90 10.49
CA ARG A 134 -16.46 -11.63 11.19
C ARG A 134 -15.76 -10.54 10.38
N HIS A 135 -16.41 -9.41 10.22
CA HIS A 135 -15.87 -8.27 9.51
C HIS A 135 -16.30 -6.96 10.14
N GLU A 136 -15.55 -5.91 9.86
CA GLU A 136 -15.85 -4.53 10.23
C GLU A 136 -16.10 -3.73 8.95
N VAL A 137 -17.12 -2.85 9.01
CA VAL A 137 -17.37 -1.89 7.94
C VAL A 137 -16.48 -0.67 8.17
N ALA A 138 -15.81 -0.22 7.14
CA ALA A 138 -14.90 0.91 7.15
C ALA A 138 -15.14 1.81 5.93
N GLU A 139 -14.39 2.89 5.86
CA GLU A 139 -14.36 3.79 4.71
C GLU A 139 -12.90 4.07 4.33
N ARG A 140 -12.63 4.14 3.04
CA ARG A 140 -11.31 4.51 2.51
C ARG A 140 -11.42 5.72 1.60
N ARG A 141 -10.53 6.68 1.82
CA ARG A 141 -10.49 7.92 1.05
C ARG A 141 -9.35 7.85 0.04
N PHE A 142 -9.70 8.01 -1.22
CA PHE A 142 -8.74 8.06 -2.31
C PHE A 142 -8.69 9.47 -2.90
N ARG A 143 -7.49 9.88 -3.26
CA ARG A 143 -7.29 11.13 -3.98
C ARG A 143 -7.60 10.88 -5.45
N VAL A 144 -8.66 11.48 -5.96
CA VAL A 144 -9.07 11.35 -7.39
C VAL A 144 -8.46 12.44 -8.25
N GLN A 145 -8.29 13.65 -7.70
CA GLN A 145 -7.61 14.79 -8.33
C GLN A 145 -6.77 15.56 -7.30
N ARG A 146 -6.09 16.64 -7.76
CA ARG A 146 -5.12 17.42 -6.98
C ARG A 146 -5.81 17.98 -5.74
N ASP A 147 -6.59 17.93 -5.07
CA ASP A 147 -7.23 18.39 -3.83
C ASP A 147 -8.64 17.83 -3.66
N GLU A 148 -8.97 16.82 -4.47
CA GLU A 148 -10.24 16.13 -4.42
C GLU A 148 -10.07 14.70 -3.91
N PHE A 149 -10.82 14.38 -2.85
CA PHE A 149 -10.84 13.05 -2.25
C PHE A 149 -12.24 12.49 -2.34
N GLU A 150 -12.32 11.24 -2.72
CA GLU A 150 -13.55 10.46 -2.75
C GLU A 150 -13.47 9.34 -1.72
N ALA A 151 -14.58 9.14 -1.00
CA ALA A 151 -14.71 8.12 0.01
C ALA A 151 -15.42 6.90 -0.56
N TYR A 152 -14.85 5.72 -0.34
CA TYR A 152 -15.42 4.44 -0.75
C TYR A 152 -15.63 3.55 0.46
N PRO A 153 -16.72 2.79 0.50
CA PRO A 153 -16.93 1.80 1.54
C PRO A 153 -15.86 0.70 1.47
N ALA A 154 -15.53 0.15 2.62
CA ALA A 154 -14.58 -0.93 2.74
C ALA A 154 -15.04 -1.93 3.80
N VAL A 155 -14.57 -3.15 3.73
CA VAL A 155 -14.71 -4.16 4.77
C VAL A 155 -13.34 -4.66 5.21
N ARG A 156 -13.18 -4.87 6.51
CA ARG A 156 -11.97 -5.46 7.09
C ARG A 156 -12.33 -6.79 7.72
N PHE A 157 -11.51 -7.81 7.48
CA PHE A 157 -11.70 -9.14 8.04
C PHE A 157 -10.37 -9.90 8.12
N ALA A 158 -10.30 -10.87 9.03
CA ALA A 158 -9.11 -11.73 9.15
C ALA A 158 -9.19 -12.94 8.21
N ALA A 159 -8.09 -13.24 7.52
CA ALA A 159 -7.90 -14.42 6.70
C ALA A 159 -6.51 -15.00 6.92
N GLY A 160 -6.41 -16.26 7.34
CA GLY A 160 -5.14 -16.98 7.51
C GLY A 160 -4.16 -16.30 8.47
N GLY A 161 -4.66 -15.55 9.46
CA GLY A 161 -3.83 -14.80 10.42
C GLY A 161 -3.40 -13.41 9.96
N HIS A 162 -3.85 -12.95 8.78
CA HIS A 162 -3.60 -11.61 8.26
C HIS A 162 -4.90 -10.82 8.16
N GLU A 163 -4.81 -9.51 8.35
CA GLU A 163 -5.92 -8.59 8.09
C GLU A 163 -6.06 -8.35 6.58
N VAL A 164 -7.29 -8.41 6.10
CA VAL A 164 -7.67 -8.05 4.72
C VAL A 164 -8.47 -6.76 4.77
N ASP A 165 -8.02 -5.76 4.05
CA ASP A 165 -8.70 -4.49 3.85
C ASP A 165 -9.21 -4.43 2.40
N ALA A 166 -10.51 -4.59 2.24
CA ALA A 166 -11.13 -4.67 0.92
C ALA A 166 -12.01 -3.44 0.66
N THR A 167 -11.54 -2.54 -0.21
CA THR A 167 -12.30 -1.37 -0.66
C THR A 167 -13.26 -1.75 -1.78
N ILE A 168 -14.49 -1.26 -1.70
CA ILE A 168 -15.58 -1.62 -2.60
C ILE A 168 -15.87 -0.43 -3.53
N PHE A 169 -15.66 -0.65 -4.81
CA PHE A 169 -15.94 0.30 -5.90
C PHE A 169 -17.22 -0.09 -6.63
N PRO A 170 -17.93 0.86 -7.26
CA PRO A 170 -18.99 0.54 -8.22
C PRO A 170 -18.46 -0.33 -9.36
N ARG A 171 -19.30 -1.18 -9.95
CA ARG A 171 -18.87 -2.09 -11.03
C ARG A 171 -18.31 -1.37 -12.26
N ASP A 172 -18.83 -0.21 -12.60
CA ASP A 172 -18.29 0.63 -13.68
C ASP A 172 -16.92 1.23 -13.34
N GLY A 173 -16.60 1.37 -12.03
CA GLY A 173 -15.32 1.84 -11.51
C GLY A 173 -14.13 0.92 -11.82
N ILE A 174 -14.36 -0.33 -12.28
CA ILE A 174 -13.28 -1.28 -12.62
C ILE A 174 -12.33 -0.72 -13.69
N ARG A 175 -12.78 0.23 -14.50
CA ARG A 175 -11.99 0.91 -15.53
C ARG A 175 -11.33 2.19 -15.05
N GLN A 176 -11.69 2.68 -13.88
CA GLN A 176 -11.27 3.95 -13.28
C GLN A 176 -10.62 3.73 -11.92
N ALA A 177 -9.69 2.77 -11.85
CA ALA A 177 -8.98 2.50 -10.60
C ALA A 177 -8.30 3.78 -10.07
N PRO A 178 -8.40 4.07 -8.75
CA PRO A 178 -7.77 5.24 -8.17
C PRO A 178 -6.24 5.19 -8.33
N PRO A 179 -5.57 6.37 -8.34
CA PRO A 179 -4.12 6.42 -8.44
C PRO A 179 -3.45 5.84 -7.21
N GLY A 180 -2.44 5.01 -7.43
CA GLY A 180 -1.62 4.44 -6.37
C GLY A 180 -0.79 5.51 -5.64
N PRO A 181 -0.51 5.32 -4.35
CA PRO A 181 0.25 6.28 -3.55
C PRO A 181 1.73 6.35 -3.94
N VAL A 182 2.25 5.36 -4.65
CA VAL A 182 3.67 5.24 -5.00
C VAL A 182 3.98 6.01 -6.27
N ASP A 183 3.35 5.69 -7.37
CA ASP A 183 3.67 6.22 -8.71
C ASP A 183 2.57 7.08 -9.33
N GLY A 184 1.42 7.20 -8.66
CA GLY A 184 0.26 7.93 -9.16
C GLY A 184 -0.44 7.27 -10.36
N ARG A 185 -0.06 6.03 -10.71
CA ARG A 185 -0.73 5.27 -11.77
C ARG A 185 -1.97 4.58 -11.23
N PRO A 186 -2.97 4.30 -12.08
CA PRO A 186 -4.14 3.54 -11.65
C PRO A 186 -3.72 2.19 -11.05
N MET A 187 -4.19 1.89 -9.84
CA MET A 187 -3.99 0.61 -9.18
C MET A 187 -4.79 -0.48 -9.91
N ARG A 188 -4.11 -1.39 -10.61
CA ARG A 188 -4.72 -2.46 -11.42
C ARG A 188 -4.20 -3.81 -11.01
#